data_f37b398181441347dde1b191ffcfce1a
#
_entry.id   f37b398181441347dde1b191ffcfce1a
#
_cell.length_a   1.000
_cell.length_b   1.000
_cell.length_c   1.000
_cell.angle_alpha   90.00
_cell.angle_beta   90.00
_cell.angle_gamma   90.00
#
_symmetry.space_group_name_H-M   'P 1'
#
loop_
_entity.id
_entity.type
_entity.pdbx_description
1 polymer ?
#
loop_
_entity_poly.entity_id
_entity_poly.type
_entity_poly.pdbx_seq_one_letter_code
_entity_poly.pdbx_strand_id
1 'polypeptide(L)' 'MICPICNHAQTVHGVTTLLFQKDSSTIIVKDVPAEICNHCDESFLYENVSKKVMDLTRKGKAGGSAVKMFHYA' A
#
# COMPACT_ATOMS: atom_id res chain seq x y z
N MET A 1 -10.96 7.45 12.40
CA MET A 1 -9.73 8.25 12.60
C MET A 1 -9.83 9.54 11.81
N ILE A 2 -9.40 10.63 12.37
CA ILE A 2 -9.36 11.89 11.65
C ILE A 2 -8.06 11.93 10.84
N CYS A 3 -8.16 12.33 9.57
CA CYS A 3 -6.99 12.38 8.70
C CYS A 3 -5.94 13.35 9.25
N PRO A 4 -4.72 12.88 9.52
CA PRO A 4 -3.67 13.76 10.08
C PRO A 4 -3.08 14.74 9.07
N ILE A 5 -3.40 14.58 7.79
CA ILE A 5 -2.87 15.44 6.75
C ILE A 5 -3.76 16.66 6.54
N CYS A 6 -5.04 16.44 6.30
CA CYS A 6 -5.96 17.55 6.04
C CYS A 6 -6.70 18.03 7.29
N ASN A 7 -6.81 17.20 8.32
CA ASN A 7 -7.51 17.52 9.57
C ASN A 7 -8.98 17.92 9.41
N HIS A 8 -9.58 17.65 8.25
CA HIS A 8 -10.95 18.05 7.98
C HIS A 8 -11.92 16.90 7.86
N ALA A 9 -11.44 15.73 7.50
CA ALA A 9 -12.31 14.59 7.24
C ALA A 9 -11.86 13.37 8.02
N GLN A 10 -12.79 12.45 8.22
CA GLN A 10 -12.46 11.17 8.83
C GLN A 10 -12.09 10.16 7.74
N THR A 11 -11.20 9.25 8.08
CA THR A 11 -10.85 8.16 7.17
C THR A 11 -11.89 7.06 7.26
N VAL A 12 -12.02 6.31 6.17
CA VAL A 12 -12.93 5.16 6.09
C VAL A 12 -12.13 3.93 5.72
N HIS A 13 -12.65 2.77 6.09
CA HIS A 13 -12.05 1.49 5.70
C HIS A 13 -12.19 1.29 4.20
N GLY A 14 -11.10 0.90 3.56
CA GLY A 14 -11.11 0.63 2.14
C GLY A 14 -9.91 -0.21 1.75
N VAL A 15 -9.71 -0.34 0.46
CA VAL A 15 -8.54 -1.03 -0.09
C VAL A 15 -7.82 -0.10 -1.05
N THR A 16 -6.52 -0.26 -1.13
CA THR A 16 -5.71 0.55 -2.02
C THR A 16 -4.70 -0.33 -2.74
N THR A 17 -4.13 0.20 -3.80
CA THR A 17 -3.07 -0.46 -4.55
C THR A 17 -1.77 0.28 -4.28
N LEU A 18 -0.74 -0.47 -3.90
CA LEU A 18 0.58 0.10 -3.62
C LEU A 18 1.52 -0.22 -4.76
N LEU A 19 2.34 0.75 -5.12
CA LEU A 19 3.35 0.60 -6.16
C LEU A 19 4.73 0.85 -5.56
N PHE A 20 5.60 -0.13 -5.72
CA PHE A 20 6.98 -0.02 -5.26
C PHE A 20 7.90 -0.18 -6.46
N GLN A 21 8.78 0.79 -6.64
CA GLN A 21 9.81 0.73 -7.67
C GLN A 21 11.17 0.77 -6.99
N LYS A 22 11.98 -0.23 -7.29
CA LYS A 22 13.35 -0.27 -6.77
C LYS A 22 14.24 -0.90 -7.82
N ASP A 23 15.31 -0.22 -8.18
CA ASP A 23 16.21 -0.61 -9.25
C ASP A 23 15.41 -0.75 -10.54
N SER A 24 15.45 -1.93 -11.17
CA SER A 24 14.68 -2.18 -12.39
C SER A 24 13.41 -2.96 -12.15
N SER A 25 13.02 -3.10 -10.88
CA SER A 25 11.87 -3.92 -10.53
C SER A 25 10.69 -3.05 -10.10
N THR A 26 9.50 -3.42 -10.54
CA THR A 26 8.25 -2.80 -10.13
C THR A 26 7.38 -3.85 -9.45
N ILE A 27 6.93 -3.54 -8.25
CA ILE A 27 6.07 -4.44 -7.47
C ILE A 27 4.76 -3.73 -7.20
N ILE A 28 3.66 -4.37 -7.58
CA ILE A 28 2.32 -3.86 -7.36
C ILE A 28 1.63 -4.78 -6.38
N VAL A 29 1.11 -4.23 -5.29
CA VAL A 29 0.33 -4.98 -4.30
C VAL A 29 -1.09 -4.45 -4.32
N LYS A 30 -2.04 -5.32 -4.65
CA LYS A 30 -3.46 -4.95 -4.77
C LYS A 30 -4.25 -5.40 -3.55
N ASP A 31 -5.40 -4.78 -3.38
CA ASP A 31 -6.36 -5.11 -2.32
C ASP A 31 -5.76 -4.99 -0.93
N VAL A 32 -4.94 -3.96 -0.73
CA VAL A 32 -4.32 -3.71 0.56
C VAL A 32 -5.31 -2.97 1.46
N PRO A 33 -5.69 -3.54 2.61
CA PRO A 33 -6.57 -2.84 3.54
C PRO A 33 -5.93 -1.56 4.06
N ALA A 34 -6.69 -0.47 4.04
CA ALA A 34 -6.17 0.82 4.45
C ALA A 34 -7.29 1.71 4.95
N GLU A 35 -6.92 2.72 5.72
CA GLU A 35 -7.80 3.84 6.05
C GLU A 35 -7.60 4.91 5.00
N ILE A 36 -8.68 5.32 4.37
CA ILE A 36 -8.62 6.25 3.24
C ILE A 36 -9.39 7.51 3.60
N CYS A 37 -8.74 8.67 3.45
CA CYS A 37 -9.40 9.94 3.63
C CYS A 37 -10.18 10.30 2.37
N ASN A 38 -11.47 10.57 2.51
CA ASN A 38 -12.29 10.90 1.36
C ASN A 38 -12.19 12.37 0.97
N HIS A 39 -11.38 13.15 1.66
CA HIS A 39 -11.17 14.57 1.36
C HIS A 39 -9.87 14.80 0.57
N CYS A 40 -8.77 14.23 1.03
CA CYS A 40 -7.48 14.42 0.38
C CYS A 40 -6.97 13.14 -0.32
N ASP A 41 -7.73 12.07 -0.28
CA ASP A 41 -7.42 10.77 -0.90
C ASP A 41 -6.14 10.12 -0.38
N GLU A 42 -5.67 10.54 0.79
CA GLU A 42 -4.53 9.88 1.42
C GLU A 42 -4.94 8.53 1.99
N SER A 43 -4.05 7.58 1.92
CA SER A 43 -4.28 6.26 2.49
C SER A 43 -3.25 5.97 3.58
N PHE A 44 -3.71 5.31 4.64
CA PHE A 44 -2.89 4.99 5.80
C PHE A 44 -2.98 3.50 6.08
N LEU A 45 -1.83 2.85 6.16
CA LEU A 45 -1.78 1.41 6.39
C LEU A 45 -1.72 1.13 7.88
N TYR A 46 -2.41 0.06 8.29
CA TYR A 46 -2.24 -0.45 9.64
C TYR A 46 -0.84 -1.07 9.78
N GLU A 47 -0.35 -1.14 11.02
CA GLU A 47 0.99 -1.63 11.26
C GLU A 47 1.19 -3.06 10.77
N ASN A 48 0.24 -3.94 11.07
CA ASN A 48 0.33 -5.34 10.63
C ASN A 48 0.23 -5.46 9.11
N VAL A 49 -0.57 -4.61 8.47
CA VAL A 49 -0.69 -4.57 7.02
C VAL A 49 0.63 -4.12 6.40
N SER A 50 1.21 -3.08 6.96
CA SER A 50 2.48 -2.54 6.47
C SER A 50 3.58 -3.60 6.53
N LYS A 51 3.66 -4.36 7.61
CA LYS A 51 4.65 -5.42 7.76
C LYS A 51 4.46 -6.51 6.71
N LYS A 52 3.22 -6.92 6.46
CA LYS A 52 2.94 -7.93 5.46
C LYS A 52 3.29 -7.46 4.05
N VAL A 53 2.98 -6.20 3.75
CA VAL A 53 3.33 -5.61 2.46
C VAL A 53 4.84 -5.59 2.27
N MET A 54 5.59 -5.22 3.30
CA MET A 54 7.05 -5.23 3.23
C MET A 54 7.60 -6.64 2.98
N ASP A 55 7.01 -7.65 3.61
CA ASP A 55 7.39 -9.04 3.36
C ASP A 55 7.13 -9.44 1.92
N LEU A 56 5.98 -9.06 1.36
CA LEU A 56 5.65 -9.37 -0.02
C LEU A 56 6.63 -8.70 -0.98
N THR A 57 7.00 -7.45 -0.73
CA THR A 57 7.97 -6.76 -1.59
C THR A 57 9.34 -7.39 -1.49
N ARG A 58 9.70 -7.87 -0.30
CA ARG A 58 10.99 -8.54 -0.11
C ARG A 58 11.05 -9.86 -0.88
N LYS A 59 9.95 -10.63 -0.86
CA LYS A 59 9.87 -11.88 -1.61
C LYS A 59 9.87 -11.66 -3.11
N GLY A 60 9.29 -10.55 -3.58
CA GLY A 60 9.24 -10.21 -4.98
C GLY A 60 10.55 -9.71 -5.55
N LYS A 61 11.57 -9.55 -4.72
CA LYS A 61 12.84 -8.94 -5.08
C LYS A 61 13.81 -9.91 -5.76
N ALA A 62 13.32 -10.97 -6.32
CA ALA A 62 14.17 -11.97 -6.97
C ALA A 62 14.55 -11.49 -8.37
N GLY A 63 15.72 -10.93 -8.46
CA GLY A 63 16.50 -10.61 -9.63
C GLY A 63 15.82 -10.33 -10.97
N GLY A 64 16.26 -9.28 -11.63
CA GLY A 64 15.82 -8.96 -12.97
C GLY A 64 14.77 -7.87 -13.02
N SER A 65 14.71 -7.20 -14.17
CA SER A 65 13.71 -6.19 -14.42
C SER A 65 12.38 -6.86 -14.75
N ALA A 66 11.50 -6.95 -13.76
CA ALA A 66 10.20 -7.57 -13.95
C ALA A 66 9.14 -6.80 -13.19
N VAL A 67 7.94 -6.76 -13.76
CA VAL A 67 6.78 -6.26 -13.06
C VAL A 67 6.12 -7.44 -12.37
N LYS A 68 6.01 -7.37 -11.05
CA LYS A 68 5.35 -8.40 -10.27
C LYS A 68 4.12 -7.84 -9.59
N MET A 69 3.06 -8.62 -9.61
CA MET A 69 1.79 -8.23 -9.04
C MET A 69 1.40 -9.21 -7.94
N PHE A 70 1.09 -8.67 -6.78
CA PHE A 70 0.66 -9.45 -5.64
C PHE A 70 -0.71 -8.98 -5.19
N HIS A 71 -1.50 -9.91 -4.65
CA HIS A 71 -2.74 -9.59 -3.95
C HIS A 71 -2.50 -9.79 -2.47
N TYR A 72 -2.92 -8.81 -1.68
CA TYR A 72 -2.71 -8.87 -0.23
C TYR A 72 -3.45 -10.04 0.40
N ALA A 73 -4.68 -10.24 0.00
CA ALA A 73 -5.52 -11.29 0.58
C ALA A 73 -5.24 -12.66 -0.04
#